data_7c4dc81f01420e86f0f416014891d881
#
_entry.id   7c4dc81f01420e86f0f416014891d881
#
_cell.length_a   1.000
_cell.length_b   1.000
_cell.length_c   1.000
_cell.angle_alpha   90.00
_cell.angle_beta   90.00
_cell.angle_gamma   90.00
#
_symmetry.space_group_name_H-M   'P 1'
#
loop_
_entity.id
_entity.type
_entity.pdbx_description
1 polymer ?
#
loop_
_entity_poly.entity_id
_entity_poly.type
_entity_poly.pdbx_seq_one_letter_code
_entity_poly.pdbx_strand_id
1 'polypeptide(L)'
;MKVPRSLQPLIDDGIIDAVVRRLRSGKEASVFVVDCRGELRCAKVYKDADHRGFHRLAEYQEGRKVRGSRDARALRNSGRHGRELQEAQWKSAEVTALYTLDRAGVRVPKPFGVFDGVLLMELVTDEHGHPAPRLGDLAISPEQARLWHRFLVSQVVLMLGAGLIHGDLSEFNVLVDAAGPVIIDLPQAVNAASNNNAFRMLERDINNLRETFGRSAPELLETHYAHEIWALYSAGLLTPASVLTGTFEFDETAADVDGVLAHIEDERLEAEERQRRLAEVDA
;
A
#
# COMPACT_ATOMS: atom_id res chain seq x y z
N MET A 1 -6.25 26.16 -15.16
CA MET A 1 -5.50 24.96 -15.65
C MET A 1 -6.35 24.28 -16.72
N LYS A 2 -5.76 23.68 -17.77
CA LYS A 2 -6.56 22.89 -18.73
C LYS A 2 -7.06 21.63 -18.04
N VAL A 3 -8.38 21.39 -18.08
CA VAL A 3 -8.99 20.21 -17.47
C VAL A 3 -8.45 18.93 -18.14
N PRO A 4 -7.97 17.95 -17.39
CA PRO A 4 -7.60 16.65 -17.94
C PRO A 4 -8.80 15.97 -18.60
N ARG A 5 -8.58 15.32 -19.75
CA ARG A 5 -9.66 14.62 -20.49
C ARG A 5 -10.40 13.59 -19.64
N SER A 6 -9.70 12.92 -18.73
CA SER A 6 -10.25 11.92 -17.83
C SER A 6 -11.17 12.50 -16.74
N LEU A 7 -11.11 13.80 -16.45
CA LEU A 7 -11.96 14.46 -15.46
C LEU A 7 -13.13 15.22 -16.12
N GLN A 8 -13.13 15.37 -17.44
CA GLN A 8 -14.19 16.09 -18.14
C GLN A 8 -15.58 15.44 -17.96
N PRO A 9 -15.72 14.10 -18.04
CA PRO A 9 -17.02 13.45 -17.80
C PRO A 9 -17.59 13.74 -16.40
N LEU A 10 -16.72 13.79 -15.38
CA LEU A 10 -17.16 14.07 -14.01
C LEU A 10 -17.69 15.51 -13.85
N ILE A 11 -17.17 16.46 -14.64
CA ILE A 11 -17.69 17.84 -14.68
C ILE A 11 -19.02 17.86 -15.41
N ASP A 12 -19.10 17.23 -16.59
CA ASP A 12 -20.30 17.19 -17.42
C ASP A 12 -21.48 16.53 -16.68
N ASP A 13 -21.22 15.53 -15.84
CA ASP A 13 -22.20 14.84 -15.00
C ASP A 13 -22.49 15.57 -13.66
N GLY A 14 -21.79 16.67 -13.37
CA GLY A 14 -21.97 17.45 -12.13
C GLY A 14 -21.50 16.71 -10.86
N ILE A 15 -20.60 15.75 -10.99
CA ILE A 15 -19.97 15.04 -9.87
C ILE A 15 -18.90 15.92 -9.22
N ILE A 16 -18.15 16.65 -10.04
CA ILE A 16 -17.21 17.69 -9.62
C ILE A 16 -17.56 19.00 -10.32
N ASP A 17 -17.38 20.13 -9.62
CA ASP A 17 -17.65 21.45 -10.18
C ASP A 17 -16.42 21.99 -10.91
N ALA A 18 -15.23 21.74 -10.39
CA ALA A 18 -13.98 22.23 -10.98
C ALA A 18 -12.76 21.37 -10.62
N VAL A 19 -11.76 21.43 -11.48
CA VAL A 19 -10.39 20.94 -11.17
C VAL A 19 -9.57 22.12 -10.68
N VAL A 20 -9.23 22.09 -9.38
CA VAL A 20 -8.51 23.20 -8.73
C VAL A 20 -7.03 23.17 -9.12
N ARG A 21 -6.35 22.05 -8.88
CA ARG A 21 -4.94 21.87 -9.22
C ARG A 21 -4.52 20.41 -9.23
N ARG A 22 -3.41 20.10 -9.87
CA ARG A 22 -2.75 18.81 -9.76
C ARG A 22 -1.87 18.79 -8.52
N LEU A 23 -2.04 17.77 -7.66
CA LEU A 23 -1.20 17.54 -6.50
C LEU A 23 0.09 16.81 -6.89
N ARG A 24 -0.07 15.70 -7.60
CA ARG A 24 1.04 14.81 -7.93
C ARG A 24 0.81 14.12 -9.27
N SER A 25 1.90 13.76 -9.93
CA SER A 25 1.91 12.84 -11.07
C SER A 25 2.99 11.80 -10.82
N GLY A 26 2.58 10.59 -10.48
CA GLY A 26 3.45 9.42 -10.34
C GLY A 26 3.50 8.60 -11.64
N LYS A 27 4.13 7.43 -11.55
CA LYS A 27 4.19 6.47 -12.68
C LYS A 27 2.81 5.85 -12.94
N GLU A 28 2.03 5.56 -11.90
CA GLU A 28 0.78 4.80 -11.97
C GLU A 28 -0.47 5.67 -12.07
N ALA A 29 -0.46 6.84 -11.42
CA ALA A 29 -1.61 7.73 -11.37
C ALA A 29 -1.20 9.20 -11.32
N SER A 30 -2.16 10.05 -11.66
CA SER A 30 -2.12 11.49 -11.40
C SER A 30 -3.20 11.84 -10.38
N VAL A 31 -2.86 12.68 -9.41
CA VAL A 31 -3.72 13.07 -8.31
C VAL A 31 -4.05 14.55 -8.43
N PHE A 32 -5.33 14.88 -8.34
CA PHE A 32 -5.84 16.23 -8.49
C PHE A 32 -6.66 16.65 -7.28
N VAL A 33 -6.62 17.92 -6.93
CA VAL A 33 -7.61 18.55 -6.06
C VAL A 33 -8.78 18.99 -6.94
N VAL A 34 -9.97 18.60 -6.56
CA VAL A 34 -11.23 18.93 -7.24
C VAL A 34 -12.19 19.58 -6.26
N ASP A 35 -13.05 20.45 -6.76
CA ASP A 35 -14.15 21.02 -6.00
C ASP A 35 -15.40 20.18 -6.23
N CYS A 36 -16.08 19.82 -5.15
CA CYS A 36 -17.34 19.08 -5.15
C CYS A 36 -18.34 19.82 -4.27
N ARG A 37 -19.09 20.74 -4.85
CA ARG A 37 -20.10 21.55 -4.15
C ARG A 37 -19.52 22.36 -2.98
N GLY A 38 -18.38 23.00 -3.21
CA GLY A 38 -17.67 23.80 -2.23
C GLY A 38 -16.79 22.99 -1.26
N GLU A 39 -16.73 21.65 -1.39
CA GLU A 39 -15.82 20.79 -0.65
C GLU A 39 -14.66 20.35 -1.52
N LEU A 40 -13.43 20.56 -1.03
CA LEU A 40 -12.25 20.07 -1.72
C LEU A 40 -12.07 18.58 -1.50
N ARG A 41 -11.88 17.85 -2.60
CA ARG A 41 -11.66 16.40 -2.61
C ARG A 41 -10.44 16.04 -3.45
N CYS A 42 -10.01 14.80 -3.31
CA CYS A 42 -8.92 14.21 -4.07
C CYS A 42 -9.49 13.31 -5.18
N ALA A 43 -9.06 13.55 -6.42
CA ALA A 43 -9.38 12.70 -7.56
C ALA A 43 -8.11 11.98 -8.05
N LYS A 44 -8.06 10.64 -7.93
CA LYS A 44 -6.97 9.79 -8.40
C LYS A 44 -7.33 9.24 -9.77
N VAL A 45 -6.59 9.69 -10.79
CA VAL A 45 -6.73 9.28 -12.19
C VAL A 45 -5.62 8.32 -12.52
N TYR A 46 -5.95 7.09 -12.84
CA TYR A 46 -4.98 6.07 -13.21
C TYR A 46 -4.47 6.28 -14.64
N LYS A 47 -3.17 6.06 -14.84
CA LYS A 47 -2.55 6.11 -16.17
C LYS A 47 -2.67 4.75 -16.87
N ASP A 48 -2.68 4.76 -18.19
CA ASP A 48 -2.71 3.54 -19.00
C ASP A 48 -1.44 2.69 -18.82
N ALA A 49 -1.57 1.38 -19.03
CA ALA A 49 -0.54 0.37 -18.74
C ALA A 49 0.80 0.57 -19.51
N ASP A 50 0.79 1.29 -20.63
CA ASP A 50 1.98 1.49 -21.48
C ASP A 50 3.12 2.28 -20.80
N HIS A 51 2.87 2.90 -19.64
CA HIS A 51 3.84 3.72 -18.91
C HIS A 51 4.28 3.14 -17.56
N ARG A 52 3.97 1.86 -17.28
CA ARG A 52 4.26 1.22 -15.99
C ARG A 52 5.40 0.23 -16.09
N GLY A 53 6.46 0.44 -15.29
CA GLY A 53 7.49 -0.54 -15.04
C GLY A 53 7.12 -1.39 -13.82
N PHE A 54 6.66 -2.61 -14.04
CA PHE A 54 6.32 -3.52 -12.94
C PHE A 54 7.55 -4.30 -12.49
N HIS A 55 8.16 -3.88 -11.40
CA HIS A 55 9.15 -4.68 -10.69
C HIS A 55 8.44 -5.42 -9.53
N ARG A 56 8.58 -6.74 -9.44
CA ARG A 56 8.02 -7.64 -8.40
C ARG A 56 6.52 -7.97 -8.51
N LEU A 57 6.02 -8.14 -9.74
CA LEU A 57 4.60 -8.42 -9.98
C LEU A 57 4.10 -9.75 -9.38
N ALA A 58 4.95 -10.77 -9.31
CA ALA A 58 4.55 -12.11 -8.91
C ALA A 58 4.08 -12.19 -7.44
N GLU A 59 4.78 -11.52 -6.53
CA GLU A 59 4.47 -11.53 -5.09
C GLU A 59 3.11 -10.89 -4.78
N TYR A 60 2.74 -9.85 -5.54
CA TYR A 60 1.46 -9.12 -5.34
C TYR A 60 0.28 -9.73 -6.09
N GLN A 61 0.51 -10.64 -7.04
CA GLN A 61 -0.55 -11.31 -7.79
C GLN A 61 -1.02 -12.59 -7.13
N GLU A 62 -0.24 -13.15 -6.23
CA GLU A 62 -0.59 -14.36 -5.52
C GLU A 62 -1.88 -14.15 -4.69
N GLY A 63 -2.81 -15.10 -4.81
CA GLY A 63 -4.10 -15.03 -4.12
C GLY A 63 -5.17 -14.17 -4.79
N ARG A 64 -4.90 -13.43 -5.87
CA ARG A 64 -5.91 -12.70 -6.63
C ARG A 64 -6.68 -13.64 -7.55
N LYS A 65 -7.99 -13.79 -7.30
CA LYS A 65 -8.87 -14.68 -8.10
C LYS A 65 -9.13 -14.09 -9.49
N VAL A 66 -8.81 -14.86 -10.53
CA VAL A 66 -9.15 -14.55 -11.93
C VAL A 66 -10.43 -15.30 -12.29
N ARG A 67 -11.47 -14.57 -12.72
CA ARG A 67 -12.72 -15.16 -13.20
C ARG A 67 -12.58 -15.51 -14.69
N GLY A 68 -12.23 -16.77 -14.98
CA GLY A 68 -12.23 -17.30 -16.34
C GLY A 68 -10.87 -17.81 -16.84
N SER A 69 -10.89 -18.95 -17.54
CA SER A 69 -9.68 -19.59 -18.10
C SER A 69 -9.02 -18.79 -19.22
N ARG A 70 -9.79 -17.96 -19.95
CA ARG A 70 -9.29 -17.10 -21.02
C ARG A 70 -8.49 -15.92 -20.47
N ASP A 71 -8.99 -15.30 -19.40
CA ASP A 71 -8.33 -14.18 -18.71
C ASP A 71 -7.06 -14.64 -17.99
N ALA A 72 -7.09 -15.81 -17.36
CA ALA A 72 -5.90 -16.42 -16.76
C ALA A 72 -4.79 -16.70 -17.79
N ARG A 73 -5.15 -17.09 -19.01
CA ARG A 73 -4.21 -17.30 -20.10
C ARG A 73 -3.68 -15.98 -20.68
N ALA A 74 -4.53 -14.96 -20.80
CA ALA A 74 -4.15 -13.63 -21.26
C ALA A 74 -3.18 -12.95 -20.31
N LEU A 75 -3.37 -13.10 -19.00
CA LEU A 75 -2.48 -12.58 -17.95
C LEU A 75 -1.06 -13.23 -18.00
N ARG A 76 -0.97 -14.54 -18.31
CA ARG A 76 0.33 -15.22 -18.48
C ARG A 76 1.11 -14.74 -19.70
N ASN A 77 0.43 -14.34 -20.77
CA ASN A 77 1.06 -14.05 -22.05
C ASN A 77 1.53 -12.60 -22.21
N SER A 78 1.40 -11.75 -21.19
CA SER A 78 1.87 -10.33 -21.15
C SER A 78 1.54 -9.50 -22.41
N GLY A 79 0.56 -9.92 -23.22
CA GLY A 79 0.07 -9.20 -24.39
C GLY A 79 -0.71 -7.95 -23.99
N ARG A 80 -1.07 -7.09 -24.97
CA ARG A 80 -1.85 -5.86 -24.73
C ARG A 80 -3.10 -6.13 -23.90
N HIS A 81 -3.90 -7.14 -24.25
CA HIS A 81 -5.09 -7.52 -23.51
C HIS A 81 -4.79 -8.04 -22.10
N GLY A 82 -3.70 -8.79 -21.90
CA GLY A 82 -3.26 -9.22 -20.57
C GLY A 82 -2.89 -8.04 -19.68
N ARG A 83 -2.24 -7.02 -20.23
CA ARG A 83 -1.89 -5.78 -19.51
C ARG A 83 -3.15 -4.96 -19.13
N GLU A 84 -4.11 -4.82 -20.03
CA GLU A 84 -5.39 -4.15 -19.78
C GLU A 84 -6.20 -4.84 -18.66
N LEU A 85 -6.27 -6.17 -18.65
CA LEU A 85 -6.92 -6.96 -17.60
C LEU A 85 -6.21 -6.79 -16.26
N GLN A 86 -4.88 -6.82 -16.26
CA GLN A 86 -4.05 -6.63 -15.07
C GLN A 86 -4.26 -5.25 -14.46
N GLU A 87 -4.34 -4.22 -15.30
CA GLU A 87 -4.62 -2.85 -14.87
C GLU A 87 -6.01 -2.71 -14.25
N ALA A 88 -7.03 -3.31 -14.86
CA ALA A 88 -8.39 -3.30 -14.31
C ALA A 88 -8.44 -4.00 -12.95
N GLN A 89 -7.71 -5.11 -12.77
CA GLN A 89 -7.60 -5.81 -11.48
C GLN A 89 -6.89 -4.97 -10.42
N TRP A 90 -5.84 -4.23 -10.78
CA TRP A 90 -5.11 -3.35 -9.88
C TRP A 90 -5.98 -2.20 -9.39
N LYS A 91 -6.63 -1.50 -10.30
CA LYS A 91 -7.58 -0.41 -9.96
C LYS A 91 -8.68 -0.93 -9.04
N SER A 92 -9.26 -2.09 -9.36
CA SER A 92 -10.29 -2.73 -8.53
C SER A 92 -9.75 -3.16 -7.16
N ALA A 93 -8.51 -3.66 -7.08
CA ALA A 93 -7.91 -4.09 -5.81
C ALA A 93 -7.65 -2.92 -4.87
N GLU A 94 -7.07 -1.82 -5.36
CA GLU A 94 -6.84 -0.61 -4.56
C GLU A 94 -8.14 -0.02 -4.03
N VAL A 95 -9.15 0.12 -4.91
CA VAL A 95 -10.47 0.62 -4.51
C VAL A 95 -11.11 -0.29 -3.46
N THR A 96 -11.08 -1.61 -3.69
CA THR A 96 -11.63 -2.59 -2.73
C THR A 96 -10.90 -2.53 -1.40
N ALA A 97 -9.57 -2.45 -1.42
CA ALA A 97 -8.76 -2.32 -0.20
C ALA A 97 -9.13 -1.04 0.56
N LEU A 98 -9.23 0.11 -0.12
CA LEU A 98 -9.57 1.39 0.51
C LEU A 98 -10.93 1.32 1.22
N TYR A 99 -11.98 0.82 0.55
CA TYR A 99 -13.30 0.66 1.17
C TYR A 99 -13.32 -0.36 2.32
N THR A 100 -12.52 -1.43 2.20
CA THR A 100 -12.42 -2.45 3.26
C THR A 100 -11.78 -1.87 4.50
N LEU A 101 -10.69 -1.12 4.33
CA LEU A 101 -9.94 -0.51 5.43
C LEU A 101 -10.71 0.64 6.09
N ASP A 102 -11.37 1.49 5.32
CA ASP A 102 -12.26 2.55 5.85
C ASP A 102 -13.35 1.93 6.75
N ARG A 103 -14.02 0.85 6.29
CA ARG A 103 -15.02 0.13 7.09
C ARG A 103 -14.45 -0.55 8.33
N ALA A 104 -13.21 -0.99 8.27
CA ALA A 104 -12.50 -1.61 9.41
C ALA A 104 -12.01 -0.57 10.43
N GLY A 105 -12.20 0.73 10.17
CA GLY A 105 -11.75 1.81 11.04
C GLY A 105 -10.25 2.11 10.93
N VAL A 106 -9.59 1.61 9.89
CA VAL A 106 -8.22 2.01 9.58
C VAL A 106 -8.22 3.45 9.08
N ARG A 107 -7.27 4.24 9.54
CA ARG A 107 -7.16 5.63 9.13
C ARG A 107 -6.56 5.76 7.74
N VAL A 108 -7.44 5.76 6.75
CA VAL A 108 -7.19 5.95 5.32
C VAL A 108 -8.07 7.11 4.81
N PRO A 109 -7.75 7.73 3.65
CA PRO A 109 -8.63 8.72 3.05
C PRO A 109 -10.03 8.12 2.80
N LYS A 110 -11.08 8.79 3.25
CA LYS A 110 -12.45 8.32 3.07
C LYS A 110 -12.81 8.23 1.58
N PRO A 111 -13.24 7.07 1.07
CA PRO A 111 -13.65 6.94 -0.33
C PRO A 111 -15.06 7.50 -0.54
N PHE A 112 -15.26 8.25 -1.63
CA PHE A 112 -16.57 8.79 -2.01
C PHE A 112 -17.18 8.07 -3.21
N GLY A 113 -16.36 7.46 -4.07
CA GLY A 113 -16.83 6.70 -5.23
C GLY A 113 -15.79 6.54 -6.31
N VAL A 114 -16.16 5.72 -7.30
CA VAL A 114 -15.39 5.58 -8.55
C VAL A 114 -16.31 5.96 -9.71
N PHE A 115 -15.93 6.95 -10.47
CA PHE A 115 -16.68 7.53 -11.57
C PHE A 115 -15.78 7.52 -12.82
N ASP A 116 -16.19 6.85 -13.86
CA ASP A 116 -15.44 6.71 -15.12
C ASP A 116 -13.95 6.33 -14.92
N GLY A 117 -13.69 5.43 -13.96
CA GLY A 117 -12.35 4.99 -13.65
C GLY A 117 -11.51 5.98 -12.81
N VAL A 118 -12.11 7.05 -12.33
CA VAL A 118 -11.50 8.01 -11.39
C VAL A 118 -11.97 7.70 -9.97
N LEU A 119 -11.03 7.45 -9.06
CA LEU A 119 -11.31 7.32 -7.63
C LEU A 119 -11.43 8.70 -7.00
N LEU A 120 -12.61 9.02 -6.47
CA LEU A 120 -12.87 10.22 -5.68
C LEU A 120 -12.80 9.87 -4.19
N MET A 121 -11.96 10.58 -3.45
CA MET A 121 -11.72 10.33 -2.03
C MET A 121 -11.42 11.63 -1.28
N GLU A 122 -11.32 11.56 0.03
CA GLU A 122 -10.97 12.66 0.91
C GLU A 122 -9.63 13.30 0.51
N LEU A 123 -9.59 14.62 0.50
CA LEU A 123 -8.36 15.38 0.49
C LEU A 123 -7.88 15.52 1.94
N VAL A 124 -6.90 14.71 2.32
CA VAL A 124 -6.26 14.83 3.64
C VAL A 124 -5.53 16.17 3.71
N THR A 125 -5.88 17.00 4.71
CA THR A 125 -5.34 18.35 4.84
C THR A 125 -4.70 18.57 6.20
N ASP A 126 -3.75 19.49 6.25
CA ASP A 126 -3.20 20.02 7.49
C ASP A 126 -4.23 20.93 8.20
N GLU A 127 -3.85 21.51 9.35
CA GLU A 127 -4.69 22.43 10.13
C GLU A 127 -5.03 23.73 9.41
N HIS A 128 -4.31 24.07 8.33
CA HIS A 128 -4.54 25.26 7.50
C HIS A 128 -5.35 24.96 6.24
N GLY A 129 -5.81 23.71 6.05
CA GLY A 129 -6.53 23.28 4.86
C GLY A 129 -5.65 23.05 3.63
N HIS A 130 -4.35 23.06 3.77
CA HIS A 130 -3.44 22.63 2.70
C HIS A 130 -3.34 21.10 2.68
N PRO A 131 -3.04 20.48 1.54
CA PRO A 131 -2.76 19.05 1.48
C PRO A 131 -1.71 18.65 2.52
N ALA A 132 -2.05 17.66 3.32
CA ALA A 132 -1.21 17.18 4.41
C ALA A 132 0.17 16.71 3.90
N PRO A 133 1.25 17.02 4.62
CA PRO A 133 2.59 16.58 4.28
C PRO A 133 2.72 15.05 4.45
N ARG A 134 3.71 14.46 3.83
CA ARG A 134 4.11 13.10 4.09
C ARG A 134 4.88 13.01 5.40
N LEU A 135 4.80 11.85 6.05
CA LEU A 135 5.57 11.56 7.24
C LEU A 135 7.08 11.75 7.00
N GLY A 136 7.58 11.31 5.83
CA GLY A 136 8.98 11.44 5.44
C GLY A 136 9.47 12.87 5.22
N ASP A 137 8.56 13.84 5.05
CA ASP A 137 8.89 15.25 4.85
C ASP A 137 8.93 16.04 6.17
N LEU A 138 8.63 15.39 7.32
CA LEU A 138 8.50 16.02 8.62
C LEU A 138 9.71 15.74 9.51
N ALA A 139 10.13 16.78 10.28
CA ALA A 139 10.98 16.58 11.44
C ALA A 139 10.09 16.29 12.65
N ILE A 140 10.23 15.12 13.25
CA ILE A 140 9.40 14.65 14.37
C ILE A 140 10.22 14.54 15.65
N SER A 141 9.59 14.89 16.80
CA SER A 141 10.22 14.71 18.10
C SER A 141 10.23 13.22 18.51
N PRO A 142 11.10 12.83 19.46
CA PRO A 142 11.09 11.46 20.00
C PRO A 142 9.71 11.04 20.56
N GLU A 143 8.99 11.97 21.19
CA GLU A 143 7.65 11.73 21.75
C GLU A 143 6.63 11.46 20.63
N GLN A 144 6.66 12.28 19.60
CA GLN A 144 5.79 12.08 18.40
C GLN A 144 6.13 10.76 17.70
N ALA A 145 7.42 10.42 17.58
CA ALA A 145 7.87 9.17 16.99
C ALA A 145 7.28 7.96 17.72
N ARG A 146 7.34 7.93 19.07
CA ARG A 146 6.73 6.85 19.87
C ARG A 146 5.21 6.78 19.71
N LEU A 147 4.56 7.94 19.73
CA LEU A 147 3.10 8.02 19.61
C LEU A 147 2.62 7.53 18.24
N TRP A 148 3.22 8.04 17.17
CA TRP A 148 2.81 7.71 15.80
C TRP A 148 3.23 6.30 15.39
N HIS A 149 4.39 5.81 15.85
CA HIS A 149 4.77 4.41 15.67
C HIS A 149 3.74 3.46 16.29
N ARG A 150 3.39 3.67 17.57
CA ARG A 150 2.36 2.86 18.25
C ARG A 150 1.02 2.94 17.53
N PHE A 151 0.63 4.14 17.10
CA PHE A 151 -0.60 4.33 16.35
C PHE A 151 -0.57 3.55 15.04
N LEU A 152 0.48 3.68 14.21
CA LEU A 152 0.57 2.97 12.93
C LEU A 152 0.64 1.45 13.10
N VAL A 153 1.31 0.96 14.13
CA VAL A 153 1.29 -0.48 14.50
C VAL A 153 -0.15 -0.93 14.79
N SER A 154 -0.93 -0.14 15.53
CA SER A 154 -2.35 -0.45 15.76
C SER A 154 -3.19 -0.44 14.47
N GLN A 155 -2.86 0.44 13.51
CA GLN A 155 -3.52 0.44 12.20
C GLN A 155 -3.19 -0.82 11.41
N VAL A 156 -1.93 -1.30 11.46
CA VAL A 156 -1.53 -2.58 10.84
C VAL A 156 -2.29 -3.76 11.44
N VAL A 157 -2.54 -3.76 12.75
CA VAL A 157 -3.40 -4.77 13.41
C VAL A 157 -4.82 -4.75 12.84
N LEU A 158 -5.42 -3.56 12.69
CA LEU A 158 -6.75 -3.42 12.07
C LEU A 158 -6.76 -3.89 10.61
N MET A 159 -5.73 -3.55 9.84
CA MET A 159 -5.57 -4.00 8.44
C MET A 159 -5.52 -5.52 8.35
N LEU A 160 -4.67 -6.15 9.18
CA LEU A 160 -4.52 -7.61 9.20
C LEU A 160 -5.81 -8.29 9.70
N GLY A 161 -6.50 -7.70 10.68
CA GLY A 161 -7.83 -8.13 11.14
C GLY A 161 -8.89 -8.05 10.03
N ALA A 162 -8.77 -7.10 9.10
CA ALA A 162 -9.59 -7.01 7.88
C ALA A 162 -9.11 -7.95 6.75
N GLY A 163 -8.08 -8.77 6.99
CA GLY A 163 -7.50 -9.71 6.05
C GLY A 163 -6.56 -9.08 5.01
N LEU A 164 -6.06 -7.87 5.25
CA LEU A 164 -5.21 -7.13 4.32
C LEU A 164 -3.85 -6.77 4.92
N ILE A 165 -2.84 -6.80 4.08
CA ILE A 165 -1.49 -6.28 4.33
C ILE A 165 -1.23 -5.19 3.28
N HIS A 166 -0.59 -4.07 3.67
CA HIS A 166 -0.32 -2.95 2.76
C HIS A 166 0.64 -3.35 1.64
N GLY A 167 1.73 -4.03 1.99
CA GLY A 167 2.75 -4.53 1.08
C GLY A 167 3.77 -3.49 0.61
N ASP A 168 3.62 -2.21 0.98
CA ASP A 168 4.57 -1.12 0.68
C ASP A 168 4.43 0.03 1.68
N LEU A 169 4.13 -0.28 2.95
CA LEU A 169 3.98 0.75 3.99
C LEU A 169 5.35 1.34 4.32
N SER A 170 5.46 2.66 4.16
CA SER A 170 6.68 3.43 4.42
C SER A 170 6.33 4.88 4.76
N GLU A 171 7.31 5.67 5.18
CA GLU A 171 7.15 7.10 5.44
C GLU A 171 6.61 7.90 4.24
N PHE A 172 6.73 7.36 3.02
CA PHE A 172 6.24 7.99 1.79
C PHE A 172 4.76 7.71 1.52
N ASN A 173 4.21 6.67 2.15
CA ASN A 173 2.82 6.23 2.02
C ASN A 173 1.98 6.51 3.27
N VAL A 174 2.45 7.48 4.07
CA VAL A 174 1.73 8.03 5.23
C VAL A 174 1.69 9.55 5.10
N LEU A 175 0.49 10.13 5.15
CA LEU A 175 0.28 11.58 5.32
C LEU A 175 0.09 11.88 6.82
N VAL A 176 0.32 13.13 7.21
CA VAL A 176 0.09 13.56 8.61
C VAL A 176 -0.79 14.79 8.60
N ASP A 177 -2.00 14.66 9.13
CA ASP A 177 -2.90 15.78 9.38
C ASP A 177 -2.89 16.20 10.87
N ALA A 178 -3.78 17.12 11.25
CA ALA A 178 -3.88 17.61 12.63
C ALA A 178 -4.19 16.52 13.66
N ALA A 179 -4.83 15.41 13.26
CA ALA A 179 -5.17 14.30 14.13
C ALA A 179 -4.11 13.17 14.11
N GLY A 180 -3.11 13.25 13.23
CA GLY A 180 -1.97 12.31 13.15
C GLY A 180 -1.85 11.57 11.81
N PRO A 181 -1.20 10.39 11.78
CA PRO A 181 -0.91 9.65 10.55
C PRO A 181 -2.14 9.12 9.83
N VAL A 182 -2.14 9.17 8.50
CA VAL A 182 -3.16 8.63 7.57
C VAL A 182 -2.45 7.78 6.51
N ILE A 183 -2.81 6.52 6.41
CA ILE A 183 -2.20 5.57 5.46
C ILE A 183 -2.79 5.80 4.07
N ILE A 184 -1.95 5.88 3.05
CA ILE A 184 -2.34 6.08 1.65
C ILE A 184 -1.63 5.07 0.74
N ASP A 185 -2.11 5.01 -0.52
CA ASP A 185 -1.47 4.27 -1.64
C ASP A 185 -1.49 2.75 -1.47
N LEU A 186 -2.67 2.15 -1.71
CA LEU A 186 -3.00 0.74 -1.47
C LEU A 186 -2.93 -0.20 -2.70
N PRO A 187 -2.32 0.16 -3.86
CA PRO A 187 -2.36 -0.71 -5.03
C PRO A 187 -1.61 -2.03 -4.83
N GLN A 188 -0.67 -2.07 -3.89
CA GLN A 188 0.11 -3.25 -3.53
C GLN A 188 -0.52 -4.07 -2.40
N ALA A 189 -1.68 -3.65 -1.87
CA ALA A 189 -2.34 -4.39 -0.80
C ALA A 189 -2.71 -5.82 -1.23
N VAL A 190 -2.43 -6.78 -0.36
CA VAL A 190 -2.66 -8.20 -0.59
C VAL A 190 -3.55 -8.80 0.49
N ASN A 191 -4.22 -9.90 0.15
CA ASN A 191 -4.97 -10.67 1.12
C ASN A 191 -4.02 -11.57 1.93
N ALA A 192 -4.02 -11.42 3.25
CA ALA A 192 -3.13 -12.11 4.16
C ALA A 192 -3.30 -13.64 4.15
N ALA A 193 -4.54 -14.13 3.97
CA ALA A 193 -4.83 -15.56 4.03
C ALA A 193 -4.53 -16.31 2.73
N SER A 194 -4.39 -15.61 1.60
CA SER A 194 -4.22 -16.22 0.28
C SER A 194 -2.88 -15.92 -0.38
N ASN A 195 -1.96 -15.28 0.33
CA ASN A 195 -0.63 -14.95 -0.16
C ASN A 195 0.43 -15.66 0.70
N ASN A 196 1.26 -16.50 0.08
CA ASN A 196 2.30 -17.26 0.78
C ASN A 196 3.43 -16.36 1.31
N ASN A 197 3.60 -15.17 0.75
CA ASN A 197 4.56 -14.16 1.19
C ASN A 197 3.98 -13.17 2.22
N ALA A 198 2.78 -13.43 2.76
CA ALA A 198 2.06 -12.50 3.61
C ALA A 198 2.88 -12.05 4.83
N PHE A 199 3.52 -12.98 5.55
CA PHE A 199 4.36 -12.65 6.68
C PHE A 199 5.54 -11.73 6.28
N ARG A 200 6.27 -12.08 5.23
CA ARG A 200 7.41 -11.29 4.75
C ARG A 200 7.01 -9.87 4.36
N MET A 201 5.81 -9.71 3.77
CA MET A 201 5.28 -8.39 3.42
C MET A 201 4.90 -7.59 4.66
N LEU A 202 4.24 -8.21 5.64
CA LEU A 202 3.93 -7.61 6.94
C LEU A 202 5.20 -7.20 7.69
N GLU A 203 6.19 -8.08 7.73
CA GLU A 203 7.48 -7.82 8.37
C GLU A 203 8.19 -6.63 7.73
N ARG A 204 8.22 -6.56 6.41
CA ARG A 204 8.78 -5.41 5.69
C ARG A 204 8.03 -4.11 6.03
N ASP A 205 6.72 -4.12 6.03
CA ASP A 205 5.89 -2.96 6.35
C ASP A 205 6.18 -2.45 7.79
N ILE A 206 6.23 -3.35 8.76
CA ILE A 206 6.56 -3.02 10.16
C ILE A 206 8.01 -2.56 10.32
N ASN A 207 8.97 -3.21 9.65
CA ASN A 207 10.37 -2.83 9.70
C ASN A 207 10.60 -1.44 9.10
N ASN A 208 9.93 -1.08 8.00
CA ASN A 208 9.98 0.27 7.44
C ASN A 208 9.53 1.32 8.46
N LEU A 209 8.45 1.05 9.20
CA LEU A 209 7.99 1.95 10.27
C LEU A 209 9.00 2.00 11.42
N ARG A 210 9.51 0.85 11.86
CA ARG A 210 10.52 0.74 12.90
C ARG A 210 11.76 1.57 12.57
N GLU A 211 12.29 1.45 11.37
CA GLU A 211 13.45 2.21 10.91
C GLU A 211 13.16 3.70 10.78
N THR A 212 12.00 4.07 10.25
CA THR A 212 11.58 5.47 10.09
C THR A 212 11.54 6.17 11.45
N PHE A 213 10.85 5.60 12.42
CA PHE A 213 10.69 6.20 13.74
C PHE A 213 11.91 6.00 14.64
N GLY A 214 12.67 4.93 14.43
CA GLY A 214 13.92 4.66 15.16
C GLY A 214 15.00 5.71 14.95
N ARG A 215 14.94 6.48 13.85
CA ARG A 215 15.82 7.65 13.65
C ARG A 215 15.63 8.73 14.71
N SER A 216 14.42 8.88 15.26
CA SER A 216 14.10 9.87 16.30
C SER A 216 13.94 9.25 17.69
N ALA A 217 13.62 7.96 17.80
CA ALA A 217 13.45 7.21 19.04
C ALA A 217 14.16 5.85 18.90
N PRO A 218 15.49 5.79 19.16
CA PRO A 218 16.32 4.61 18.87
C PRO A 218 15.87 3.31 19.56
N GLU A 219 15.20 3.39 20.70
CA GLU A 219 14.65 2.23 21.41
C GLU A 219 13.61 1.47 20.60
N LEU A 220 12.98 2.11 19.60
CA LEU A 220 12.03 1.45 18.72
C LEU A 220 12.70 0.43 17.77
N LEU A 221 13.99 0.55 17.52
CA LEU A 221 14.77 -0.37 16.71
C LEU A 221 14.85 -1.78 17.30
N GLU A 222 14.68 -1.90 18.62
CA GLU A 222 14.71 -3.17 19.35
C GLU A 222 13.35 -3.88 19.39
N THR A 223 12.34 -3.35 18.69
CA THR A 223 10.99 -3.92 18.70
C THR A 223 10.78 -4.97 17.60
N HIS A 224 9.99 -6.02 17.90
CA HIS A 224 9.68 -7.15 17.01
C HIS A 224 8.18 -7.29 16.77
N TYR A 225 7.46 -6.19 16.57
CA TYR A 225 5.99 -6.18 16.40
C TYR A 225 5.51 -7.07 15.26
N ALA A 226 6.26 -7.23 14.18
CA ALA A 226 5.84 -8.07 13.05
C ALA A 226 5.64 -9.53 13.48
N HIS A 227 6.60 -10.08 14.22
CA HIS A 227 6.54 -11.45 14.72
C HIS A 227 5.43 -11.65 15.76
N GLU A 228 5.31 -10.70 16.70
CA GLU A 228 4.26 -10.73 17.73
C GLU A 228 2.86 -10.68 17.10
N ILE A 229 2.62 -9.76 16.15
CA ILE A 229 1.35 -9.62 15.43
C ILE A 229 1.04 -10.88 14.63
N TRP A 230 2.03 -11.41 13.90
CA TRP A 230 1.84 -12.60 13.07
C TRP A 230 1.56 -13.85 13.89
N ALA A 231 2.24 -14.02 15.02
CA ALA A 231 1.97 -15.14 15.95
C ALA A 231 0.53 -15.10 16.47
N LEU A 232 0.05 -13.94 16.89
CA LEU A 232 -1.33 -13.74 17.33
C LEU A 232 -2.34 -13.99 16.19
N TYR A 233 -2.03 -13.50 14.98
CA TYR A 233 -2.89 -13.69 13.81
C TYR A 233 -2.99 -15.16 13.41
N SER A 234 -1.87 -15.87 13.33
CA SER A 234 -1.80 -17.28 12.95
C SER A 234 -2.52 -18.17 13.98
N ALA A 235 -2.49 -17.79 15.25
CA ALA A 235 -3.22 -18.45 16.33
C ALA A 235 -4.72 -18.09 16.37
N GLY A 236 -5.19 -17.14 15.55
CA GLY A 236 -6.57 -16.65 15.59
C GLY A 236 -6.89 -15.81 16.83
N LEU A 237 -5.88 -15.28 17.51
CA LEU A 237 -6.00 -14.51 18.76
C LEU A 237 -5.85 -12.98 18.53
N LEU A 238 -5.46 -12.55 17.35
CA LEU A 238 -5.31 -11.13 17.06
C LEU A 238 -6.67 -10.42 17.05
N THR A 239 -6.78 -9.37 17.85
CA THR A 239 -7.96 -8.50 17.94
C THR A 239 -7.53 -7.03 17.91
N PRO A 240 -8.44 -6.10 17.61
CA PRO A 240 -8.15 -4.66 17.71
C PRO A 240 -7.72 -4.21 19.11
N ALA A 241 -8.10 -4.97 20.14
CA ALA A 241 -7.75 -4.71 21.54
C ALA A 241 -6.51 -5.48 22.01
N SER A 242 -5.82 -6.21 21.14
CA SER A 242 -4.59 -6.93 21.51
C SER A 242 -3.54 -5.94 22.02
N VAL A 243 -3.02 -6.22 23.20
CA VAL A 243 -1.92 -5.46 23.81
C VAL A 243 -0.62 -6.00 23.27
N LEU A 244 0.07 -5.18 22.47
CA LEU A 244 1.35 -5.52 21.89
C LEU A 244 2.48 -4.97 22.76
N THR A 245 3.49 -5.79 22.98
CA THR A 245 4.67 -5.48 23.82
C THR A 245 5.87 -5.00 22.99
N GLY A 246 5.90 -5.36 21.72
CA GLY A 246 7.06 -5.17 20.83
C GLY A 246 8.19 -6.18 21.14
N THR A 247 7.96 -7.15 22.01
CA THR A 247 8.92 -8.20 22.32
C THR A 247 8.46 -9.52 21.68
N PHE A 248 9.43 -10.32 21.23
CA PHE A 248 9.16 -11.64 20.69
C PHE A 248 10.33 -12.56 21.04
N GLU A 249 10.02 -13.71 21.62
CA GLU A 249 11.01 -14.74 21.91
C GLU A 249 11.16 -15.64 20.66
N PHE A 250 12.33 -15.58 20.06
CA PHE A 250 12.66 -16.47 18.95
C PHE A 250 13.00 -17.84 19.52
N ASP A 251 12.33 -18.89 19.05
CA ASP A 251 12.68 -20.26 19.40
C ASP A 251 13.99 -20.64 18.69
N GLU A 252 15.10 -20.55 19.41
CA GLU A 252 16.43 -20.90 18.91
C GLU A 252 16.58 -22.37 18.51
N THR A 253 15.65 -23.24 18.97
CA THR A 253 15.66 -24.68 18.67
C THR A 253 15.03 -25.01 17.33
N ALA A 254 14.19 -24.13 16.81
CA ALA A 254 13.56 -24.22 15.50
C ALA A 254 14.28 -23.30 14.51
N ALA A 255 15.58 -23.48 14.30
CA ALA A 255 16.25 -22.89 13.15
C ALA A 255 15.53 -23.43 11.89
N ASP A 256 14.72 -22.59 11.25
CA ASP A 256 14.08 -22.90 9.97
C ASP A 256 15.17 -22.96 8.88
N VAL A 257 15.92 -24.05 8.91
CA VAL A 257 16.97 -24.36 7.94
C VAL A 257 16.38 -24.42 6.53
N ASP A 258 15.13 -24.89 6.40
CA ASP A 258 14.43 -24.98 5.13
C ASP A 258 14.02 -23.60 4.60
N GLY A 259 13.57 -22.69 5.48
CA GLY A 259 13.30 -21.29 5.11
C GLY A 259 14.55 -20.50 4.74
N VAL A 260 15.65 -20.71 5.44
CA VAL A 260 16.96 -20.10 5.10
C VAL A 260 17.49 -20.64 3.77
N LEU A 261 17.38 -21.95 3.53
CA LEU A 261 17.80 -22.57 2.28
C LEU A 261 16.93 -22.10 1.09
N ALA A 262 15.61 -21.99 1.27
CA ALA A 262 14.71 -21.44 0.26
C ALA A 262 15.05 -19.98 -0.06
N HIS A 263 15.38 -19.18 0.95
CA HIS A 263 15.76 -17.78 0.75
C HIS A 263 17.10 -17.63 -0.01
N ILE A 264 18.09 -18.50 0.29
CA ILE A 264 19.37 -18.54 -0.43
C ILE A 264 19.16 -18.99 -1.88
N GLU A 265 18.25 -19.90 -2.13
CA GLU A 265 17.95 -20.40 -3.47
C GLU A 265 17.20 -19.36 -4.32
N ASP A 266 16.26 -18.61 -3.72
CA ASP A 266 15.57 -17.48 -4.36
C ASP A 266 16.55 -16.35 -4.71
N GLU A 267 17.44 -15.94 -3.80
CA GLU A 267 18.46 -14.94 -4.08
C GLU A 267 19.43 -15.37 -5.19
N ARG A 268 19.76 -16.65 -5.22
CA ARG A 268 20.61 -17.22 -6.27
C ARG A 268 19.93 -17.19 -7.64
N LEU A 269 18.66 -17.56 -7.72
CA LEU A 269 17.86 -17.50 -8.94
C LEU A 269 17.70 -16.06 -9.44
N GLU A 270 17.45 -15.11 -8.54
CA GLU A 270 17.41 -13.69 -8.89
C GLU A 270 18.75 -13.16 -9.42
N ALA A 271 19.86 -13.60 -8.83
CA ALA A 271 21.20 -13.23 -9.29
C ALA A 271 21.53 -13.82 -10.68
N GLU A 272 21.15 -15.09 -10.94
CA GLU A 272 21.30 -15.74 -12.23
C GLU A 272 20.44 -15.10 -13.32
N GLU A 273 19.20 -14.71 -13.02
CA GLU A 273 18.34 -13.96 -13.94
C GLU A 273 18.88 -12.57 -14.24
N ARG A 274 19.45 -11.89 -13.24
CA ARG A 274 20.09 -10.59 -13.43
C ARG A 274 21.31 -10.68 -14.35
N GLN A 275 22.14 -11.71 -14.18
CA GLN A 275 23.27 -11.96 -15.04
C GLN A 275 22.87 -12.30 -16.49
N ARG A 276 21.81 -13.10 -16.68
CA ARG A 276 21.28 -13.40 -18.02
C ARG A 276 20.79 -12.14 -18.73
N ARG A 277 20.05 -11.27 -18.04
CA ARG A 277 19.58 -10.00 -18.63
C ARG A 277 20.71 -9.07 -19.01
N LEU A 278 21.79 -9.02 -18.22
CA LEU A 278 22.98 -8.22 -18.55
C LEU A 278 23.71 -8.78 -19.77
N ALA A 279 23.81 -10.10 -19.90
CA ALA A 279 24.43 -10.76 -21.05
C ALA A 279 23.62 -10.60 -22.36
N GLU A 280 22.27 -10.46 -22.27
CA GLU A 280 21.41 -10.22 -23.44
C GLU A 280 21.42 -8.75 -23.91
N VAL A 281 21.88 -7.82 -23.08
CA VAL A 281 22.02 -6.38 -23.45
C VAL A 281 23.37 -6.11 -24.11
N ASP A 282 24.39 -6.94 -23.84
CA ASP A 282 25.76 -6.78 -24.38
C ASP A 282 25.99 -7.61 -25.66
N ALA A 283 24.96 -8.35 -26.16
CA ALA A 283 25.01 -9.15 -27.40
C ALA A 283 24.18 -8.52 -28.54
#